data_12fc7b313e494bdb39b55d4c2aa2e18d
#
_entry.id   12fc7b313e494bdb39b55d4c2aa2e18d
#
_cell.length_a   1.000
_cell.length_b   1.000
_cell.length_c   1.000
_cell.angle_alpha   90.00
_cell.angle_beta   90.00
_cell.angle_gamma   90.00
#
_symmetry.space_group_name_H-M   'P 1'
#
loop_
_entity.id
_entity.type
_entity.pdbx_description
1 polymer ?
#
loop_
_entity_poly.entity_id
_entity_poly.type
_entity_poly.pdbx_seq_one_letter_code
_entity_poly.pdbx_strand_id
1 'polypeptide(L)'
;MLKKLLGKIFGDKQKKNIRELEPYVEEINREFEGLSDLSEDELKARTDLFRRRLARGETIDDIMSEAFATVKETCRRLLGTSWKVTGSDEEWNMVPFDVQLMGAVALHQGRIAEMATGEGKTLVAVMPMYLNALELNPDWVQQAEEEWGDDPEDWTFESIEGVPVGLGAHLVTVNDYLARRDAQWMGPVYEYLGL
;
A
#
# COMPACT_ATOMS: atom_id res chain seq x y z
N MET A 1 -19.06 17.61 35.27
CA MET A 1 -19.51 18.32 34.07
C MET A 1 -18.43 18.39 32.99
N LEU A 2 -17.19 18.76 33.28
CA LEU A 2 -16.08 18.89 32.32
C LEU A 2 -15.77 17.60 31.54
N LYS A 3 -15.74 16.43 32.17
CA LYS A 3 -15.52 15.11 31.49
C LYS A 3 -16.62 14.75 30.48
N LYS A 4 -17.89 15.14 30.71
CA LYS A 4 -18.99 14.93 29.76
C LYS A 4 -18.91 15.90 28.57
N LEU A 5 -18.42 17.11 28.77
CA LEU A 5 -18.22 18.10 27.72
C LEU A 5 -17.02 17.73 26.82
N LEU A 6 -15.93 17.29 27.41
CA LEU A 6 -14.74 16.79 26.71
C LEU A 6 -15.10 15.52 25.91
N GLY A 7 -15.87 14.57 26.46
CA GLY A 7 -16.32 13.38 25.74
C GLY A 7 -17.20 13.66 24.52
N LYS A 8 -18.01 14.74 24.55
CA LYS A 8 -18.79 15.18 23.38
C LYS A 8 -17.89 15.79 22.30
N ILE A 9 -16.91 16.63 22.70
CA ILE A 9 -16.02 17.31 21.75
C ILE A 9 -15.07 16.30 21.08
N PHE A 10 -14.48 15.39 21.85
CA PHE A 10 -13.60 14.35 21.30
C PHE A 10 -14.36 13.25 20.52
N GLY A 11 -15.54 12.85 20.98
CA GLY A 11 -16.38 11.89 20.28
C GLY A 11 -16.92 12.41 18.94
N ASP A 12 -17.24 13.70 18.86
CA ASP A 12 -17.68 14.32 17.60
C ASP A 12 -16.52 14.44 16.60
N LYS A 13 -15.28 14.73 17.06
CA LYS A 13 -14.10 14.80 16.21
C LYS A 13 -13.74 13.42 15.61
N GLN A 14 -13.75 12.37 16.42
CA GLN A 14 -13.48 11.01 15.95
C GLN A 14 -14.53 10.55 14.92
N LYS A 15 -15.82 10.77 15.19
CA LYS A 15 -16.88 10.46 14.23
C LYS A 15 -16.76 11.25 12.94
N LYS A 16 -16.33 12.52 13.02
CA LYS A 16 -16.08 13.34 11.83
C LYS A 16 -14.93 12.75 11.00
N ASN A 17 -13.80 12.41 11.64
CA ASN A 17 -12.65 11.83 10.96
C ASN A 17 -13.01 10.50 10.28
N ILE A 18 -13.78 9.62 10.93
CA ILE A 18 -14.25 8.37 10.33
C ILE A 18 -15.08 8.65 9.07
N ARG A 19 -16.08 9.56 9.15
CA ARG A 19 -16.90 9.93 8.00
C ARG A 19 -16.13 10.54 6.84
N GLU A 20 -15.02 11.23 7.12
CA GLU A 20 -14.13 11.75 6.08
C GLU A 20 -13.38 10.64 5.33
N LEU A 21 -13.14 9.49 5.97
CA LEU A 21 -12.42 8.37 5.40
C LEU A 21 -13.34 7.33 4.74
N GLU A 22 -14.63 7.27 5.13
CA GLU A 22 -15.61 6.32 4.57
C GLU A 22 -15.66 6.33 3.02
N PRO A 23 -15.68 7.47 2.31
CA PRO A 23 -15.74 7.48 0.85
C PRO A 23 -14.54 6.80 0.18
N TYR A 24 -13.34 6.94 0.75
CA TYR A 24 -12.13 6.25 0.25
C TYR A 24 -12.25 4.74 0.41
N VAL A 25 -12.78 4.28 1.55
CA VAL A 25 -12.98 2.84 1.79
C VAL A 25 -14.01 2.26 0.83
N GLU A 26 -15.11 2.99 0.58
CA GLU A 26 -16.10 2.59 -0.41
C GLU A 26 -15.50 2.49 -1.82
N GLU A 27 -14.66 3.43 -2.19
CA GLU A 27 -13.95 3.43 -3.46
C GLU A 27 -12.97 2.25 -3.57
N ILE A 28 -12.12 2.05 -2.55
CA ILE A 28 -11.19 0.91 -2.50
C ILE A 28 -11.92 -0.42 -2.63
N ASN A 29 -13.04 -0.58 -1.93
CA ASN A 29 -13.84 -1.81 -2.00
C ASN A 29 -14.47 -2.02 -3.38
N ARG A 30 -14.94 -0.96 -4.02
CA ARG A 30 -15.47 -1.02 -5.40
C ARG A 30 -14.39 -1.45 -6.40
N GLU A 31 -13.18 -0.85 -6.31
CA GLU A 31 -12.04 -1.26 -7.13
C GLU A 31 -11.66 -2.73 -6.85
N PHE A 32 -11.62 -3.13 -5.59
CA PHE A 32 -11.32 -4.50 -5.19
C PHE A 32 -12.28 -5.53 -5.78
N GLU A 33 -13.59 -5.23 -5.81
CA GLU A 33 -14.59 -6.11 -6.43
C GLU A 33 -14.29 -6.34 -7.92
N GLY A 34 -13.80 -5.33 -8.63
CA GLY A 34 -13.42 -5.41 -10.03
C GLY A 34 -12.16 -6.25 -10.33
N LEU A 35 -11.35 -6.56 -9.29
CA LEU A 35 -10.09 -7.29 -9.49
C LEU A 35 -10.23 -8.82 -9.43
N SER A 36 -11.39 -9.33 -9.02
CA SER A 36 -11.59 -10.77 -8.81
C SER A 36 -11.35 -11.63 -10.03
N ASP A 37 -11.65 -11.10 -11.21
CA ASP A 37 -11.60 -11.81 -12.50
C ASP A 37 -10.25 -11.69 -13.21
N LEU A 38 -9.33 -10.86 -12.69
CA LEU A 38 -7.99 -10.70 -13.26
C LEU A 38 -7.17 -12.00 -13.09
N SER A 39 -6.43 -12.36 -14.10
CA SER A 39 -5.38 -13.38 -13.99
C SER A 39 -4.26 -12.91 -13.04
N GLU A 40 -3.39 -13.83 -12.65
CA GLU A 40 -2.23 -13.49 -11.81
C GLU A 40 -1.31 -12.48 -12.51
N ASP A 41 -1.05 -12.68 -13.80
CA ASP A 41 -0.18 -11.81 -14.58
C ASP A 41 -0.79 -10.40 -14.74
N GLU A 42 -2.11 -10.30 -14.95
CA GLU A 42 -2.81 -9.01 -15.02
C GLU A 42 -2.75 -8.26 -13.69
N LEU A 43 -2.85 -8.97 -12.55
CA LEU A 43 -2.75 -8.33 -11.25
C LEU A 43 -1.32 -7.82 -10.98
N LYS A 44 -0.30 -8.62 -11.33
CA LYS A 44 1.12 -8.22 -11.23
C LYS A 44 1.44 -7.01 -12.12
N ALA A 45 0.90 -7.00 -13.34
CA ALA A 45 1.10 -5.90 -14.29
C ALA A 45 0.52 -4.54 -13.82
N ARG A 46 -0.33 -4.52 -12.78
CA ARG A 46 -0.87 -3.27 -12.25
C ARG A 46 0.21 -2.34 -11.68
N THR A 47 1.30 -2.88 -11.15
CA THR A 47 2.44 -2.07 -10.68
C THR A 47 3.01 -1.21 -11.82
N ASP A 48 3.24 -1.81 -12.98
CA ASP A 48 3.75 -1.08 -14.15
C ASP A 48 2.69 -0.14 -14.73
N LEU A 49 1.42 -0.53 -14.71
CA LEU A 49 0.32 0.36 -15.09
C LEU A 49 0.30 1.64 -14.24
N PHE A 50 0.42 1.51 -12.92
CA PHE A 50 0.48 2.67 -12.03
C PHE A 50 1.71 3.54 -12.30
N ARG A 51 2.87 2.94 -12.51
CA ARG A 51 4.10 3.67 -12.87
C ARG A 51 3.96 4.44 -14.17
N ARG A 52 3.31 3.86 -15.21
CA ARG A 52 3.02 4.58 -16.47
C ARG A 52 2.10 5.78 -16.24
N ARG A 53 1.08 5.63 -15.40
CA ARG A 53 0.16 6.73 -15.06
C ARG A 53 0.88 7.85 -14.32
N LEU A 54 1.74 7.50 -13.35
CA LEU A 54 2.59 8.46 -12.64
C LEU A 54 3.57 9.18 -13.60
N ALA A 55 4.19 8.46 -14.54
CA ALA A 55 5.04 9.04 -15.57
C ALA A 55 4.30 10.02 -16.48
N ARG A 56 3.00 9.84 -16.66
CA ARG A 56 2.11 10.75 -17.42
C ARG A 56 1.57 11.92 -16.60
N GLY A 57 1.99 12.06 -15.35
CA GLY A 57 1.69 13.20 -14.48
C GLY A 57 0.50 13.00 -13.55
N GLU A 58 -0.07 11.79 -13.43
CA GLU A 58 -0.95 11.49 -12.32
C GLU A 58 -0.16 11.48 -11.01
N THR A 59 -0.85 11.73 -9.91
CA THR A 59 -0.25 11.73 -8.57
C THR A 59 -0.50 10.40 -7.85
N ILE A 60 0.25 10.13 -6.78
CA ILE A 60 -0.01 8.97 -5.92
C ILE A 60 -1.41 9.02 -5.27
N ASP A 61 -1.96 10.22 -5.06
CA ASP A 61 -3.34 10.39 -4.57
C ASP A 61 -4.37 9.93 -5.61
N ASP A 62 -4.13 10.18 -6.90
CA ASP A 62 -5.04 9.80 -7.99
C ASP A 62 -5.16 8.27 -8.14
N ILE A 63 -4.09 7.53 -7.86
CA ILE A 63 -4.05 6.06 -7.98
C ILE A 63 -4.27 5.34 -6.65
N MET A 64 -4.39 6.06 -5.52
CA MET A 64 -4.40 5.48 -4.17
C MET A 64 -5.45 4.37 -4.00
N SER A 65 -6.69 4.62 -4.37
CA SER A 65 -7.79 3.66 -4.15
C SER A 65 -7.57 2.37 -4.93
N GLU A 66 -7.12 2.47 -6.18
CA GLU A 66 -6.79 1.33 -7.03
C GLU A 66 -5.57 0.56 -6.52
N ALA A 67 -4.52 1.27 -6.06
CA ALA A 67 -3.32 0.65 -5.50
C ALA A 67 -3.63 -0.11 -4.20
N PHE A 68 -4.44 0.47 -3.30
CA PHE A 68 -4.87 -0.20 -2.07
C PHE A 68 -5.76 -1.42 -2.35
N ALA A 69 -6.65 -1.33 -3.33
CA ALA A 69 -7.44 -2.45 -3.80
C ALA A 69 -6.56 -3.58 -4.37
N THR A 70 -5.51 -3.24 -5.11
CA THR A 70 -4.54 -4.19 -5.65
C THR A 70 -3.81 -4.94 -4.53
N VAL A 71 -3.35 -4.23 -3.48
CA VAL A 71 -2.75 -4.87 -2.30
C VAL A 71 -3.76 -5.76 -1.58
N LYS A 72 -5.01 -5.32 -1.40
CA LYS A 72 -6.07 -6.10 -0.77
C LYS A 72 -6.36 -7.39 -1.55
N GLU A 73 -6.40 -7.32 -2.87
CA GLU A 73 -6.57 -8.48 -3.76
C GLU A 73 -5.38 -9.43 -3.66
N THR A 74 -4.17 -8.93 -3.65
CA THR A 74 -2.96 -9.73 -3.43
C THR A 74 -3.02 -10.47 -2.10
N CYS A 75 -3.42 -9.79 -1.01
CA CYS A 75 -3.63 -10.43 0.28
C CYS A 75 -4.66 -11.57 0.21
N ARG A 76 -5.74 -11.40 -0.56
CA ARG A 76 -6.76 -12.44 -0.77
C ARG A 76 -6.20 -13.65 -1.53
N ARG A 77 -5.37 -13.42 -2.55
CA ARG A 77 -4.75 -14.50 -3.35
C ARG A 77 -3.70 -15.29 -2.60
N LEU A 78 -3.04 -14.65 -1.65
CA LEU A 78 -2.05 -15.31 -0.79
C LEU A 78 -2.68 -16.18 0.31
N LEU A 79 -4.01 -16.13 0.54
CA LEU A 79 -4.66 -16.93 1.59
C LEU A 79 -4.29 -18.42 1.50
N GLY A 80 -3.87 -19.01 2.63
CA GLY A 80 -3.47 -20.40 2.75
C GLY A 80 -2.05 -20.72 2.25
N THR A 81 -1.32 -19.74 1.71
CA THR A 81 0.12 -19.91 1.44
C THR A 81 0.95 -19.74 2.71
N SER A 82 2.13 -20.37 2.76
CA SER A 82 2.98 -20.32 3.96
C SER A 82 4.42 -20.04 3.59
N TRP A 83 5.13 -19.30 4.46
CA TRP A 83 6.55 -19.00 4.32
C TRP A 83 7.25 -18.84 5.67
N LYS A 84 8.58 -18.74 5.65
CA LYS A 84 9.37 -18.58 6.87
C LYS A 84 9.35 -17.15 7.40
N VAL A 85 8.91 -17.00 8.66
CA VAL A 85 8.98 -15.74 9.40
C VAL A 85 9.76 -15.99 10.70
N THR A 86 10.91 -15.40 10.85
CA THR A 86 11.83 -15.58 12.00
C THR A 86 12.10 -17.05 12.37
N GLY A 87 12.10 -17.92 11.35
CA GLY A 87 12.41 -19.35 11.49
C GLY A 87 11.20 -20.28 11.64
N SER A 88 10.01 -19.76 11.85
CA SER A 88 8.75 -20.52 11.89
C SER A 88 8.02 -20.44 10.56
N ASP A 89 7.26 -21.48 10.20
CA ASP A 89 6.33 -21.43 9.08
C ASP A 89 5.08 -20.68 9.54
N GLU A 90 4.75 -19.60 8.85
CA GLU A 90 3.56 -18.80 9.08
C GLU A 90 2.64 -18.88 7.86
N GLU A 91 1.36 -19.18 8.09
CA GLU A 91 0.34 -19.21 7.05
C GLU A 91 -0.31 -17.84 6.91
N TRP A 92 -0.43 -17.37 5.67
CA TRP A 92 -1.13 -16.12 5.39
C TRP A 92 -2.65 -16.31 5.47
N ASN A 93 -3.26 -15.61 6.41
CA ASN A 93 -4.70 -15.65 6.65
C ASN A 93 -5.35 -14.26 6.77
N MET A 94 -4.71 -13.24 6.18
CA MET A 94 -5.11 -11.84 6.35
C MET A 94 -5.60 -11.24 5.03
N VAL A 95 -6.78 -10.62 5.09
CA VAL A 95 -7.30 -9.69 4.08
C VAL A 95 -7.72 -8.42 4.82
N PRO A 96 -7.28 -7.23 4.39
CA PRO A 96 -7.60 -5.99 5.09
C PRO A 96 -9.09 -5.75 5.28
N PHE A 97 -9.49 -5.45 6.51
CA PHE A 97 -10.85 -5.01 6.86
C PHE A 97 -11.01 -3.51 6.62
N ASP A 98 -12.24 -3.02 6.52
CA ASP A 98 -12.55 -1.61 6.27
C ASP A 98 -11.89 -0.66 7.28
N VAL A 99 -11.84 -1.02 8.55
CA VAL A 99 -11.16 -0.22 9.58
C VAL A 99 -9.65 -0.15 9.36
N GLN A 100 -9.05 -1.17 8.74
CA GLN A 100 -7.63 -1.21 8.38
C GLN A 100 -7.37 -0.38 7.11
N LEU A 101 -8.31 -0.39 6.15
CA LEU A 101 -8.27 0.51 5.00
C LEU A 101 -8.34 1.98 5.44
N MET A 102 -9.25 2.32 6.39
CA MET A 102 -9.28 3.67 7.00
C MET A 102 -7.94 4.05 7.62
N GLY A 103 -7.32 3.12 8.35
CA GLY A 103 -6.00 3.33 8.95
C GLY A 103 -4.92 3.60 7.90
N ALA A 104 -4.93 2.86 6.80
CA ALA A 104 -3.99 3.02 5.68
C ALA A 104 -4.17 4.37 4.98
N VAL A 105 -5.41 4.80 4.70
CA VAL A 105 -5.70 6.12 4.14
C VAL A 105 -5.26 7.23 5.09
N ALA A 106 -5.51 7.08 6.39
CA ALA A 106 -5.06 8.06 7.39
C ALA A 106 -3.52 8.19 7.42
N LEU A 107 -2.78 7.07 7.33
CA LEU A 107 -1.32 7.08 7.24
C LEU A 107 -0.84 7.77 5.95
N HIS A 108 -1.42 7.45 4.81
CA HIS A 108 -1.09 8.08 3.54
C HIS A 108 -1.32 9.61 3.58
N GLN A 109 -2.38 10.06 4.24
CA GLN A 109 -2.67 11.49 4.45
C GLN A 109 -1.76 12.17 5.50
N GLY A 110 -0.70 11.51 5.98
CA GLY A 110 0.21 12.05 7.00
C GLY A 110 -0.42 12.17 8.40
N ARG A 111 -1.51 11.45 8.67
CA ARG A 111 -2.19 11.43 9.97
C ARG A 111 -1.63 10.29 10.84
N ILE A 112 -1.90 10.34 12.14
CA ILE A 112 -1.61 9.25 13.08
C ILE A 112 -2.83 8.34 13.17
N ALA A 113 -2.65 7.06 12.84
CA ALA A 113 -3.65 6.01 13.04
C ALA A 113 -3.38 5.30 14.38
N GLU A 114 -4.19 5.60 15.41
CA GLU A 114 -4.13 4.90 16.68
C GLU A 114 -4.93 3.58 16.60
N MET A 115 -4.24 2.46 16.80
CA MET A 115 -4.84 1.13 16.75
C MET A 115 -4.40 0.32 17.98
N ALA A 116 -5.31 -0.46 18.55
CA ALA A 116 -4.99 -1.33 19.68
C ALA A 116 -4.01 -2.45 19.29
N THR A 117 -3.39 -3.08 20.28
CA THR A 117 -2.52 -4.23 20.06
C THR A 117 -3.34 -5.39 19.47
N GLY A 118 -2.85 -6.03 18.41
CA GLY A 118 -3.53 -7.13 17.72
C GLY A 118 -4.47 -6.70 16.59
N GLU A 119 -4.68 -5.42 16.34
CA GLU A 119 -5.58 -4.93 15.26
C GLU A 119 -4.92 -4.89 13.86
N GLY A 120 -3.73 -5.46 13.70
CA GLY A 120 -3.09 -5.62 12.39
C GLY A 120 -2.36 -4.37 11.88
N LYS A 121 -1.73 -3.57 12.77
CA LYS A 121 -0.96 -2.38 12.39
C LYS A 121 0.06 -2.63 11.27
N THR A 122 0.73 -3.78 11.30
CA THR A 122 1.71 -4.16 10.28
C THR A 122 1.05 -4.29 8.90
N LEU A 123 -0.12 -4.94 8.83
CA LEU A 123 -0.90 -5.07 7.59
C LEU A 123 -1.40 -3.70 7.08
N VAL A 124 -1.84 -2.83 7.98
CA VAL A 124 -2.28 -1.46 7.62
C VAL A 124 -1.16 -0.67 6.93
N ALA A 125 0.08 -0.85 7.36
CA ALA A 125 1.23 -0.15 6.78
C ALA A 125 1.59 -0.64 5.36
N VAL A 126 1.17 -1.85 4.97
CA VAL A 126 1.53 -2.43 3.65
C VAL A 126 1.01 -1.58 2.50
N MET A 127 -0.23 -1.09 2.60
CA MET A 127 -0.85 -0.32 1.52
C MET A 127 -0.15 1.02 1.25
N PRO A 128 0.07 1.92 2.23
CA PRO A 128 0.81 3.15 1.99
C PRO A 128 2.28 2.91 1.64
N MET A 129 2.90 1.83 2.12
CA MET A 129 4.25 1.45 1.72
C MET A 129 4.31 1.09 0.23
N TYR A 130 3.40 0.24 -0.25
CA TYR A 130 3.28 -0.09 -1.66
C TYR A 130 3.07 1.16 -2.51
N LEU A 131 2.08 1.98 -2.17
CA LEU A 131 1.73 3.19 -2.92
C LEU A 131 2.93 4.16 -3.04
N ASN A 132 3.60 4.46 -1.93
CA ASN A 132 4.73 5.39 -1.95
C ASN A 132 5.98 4.80 -2.65
N ALA A 133 6.13 3.47 -2.68
CA ALA A 133 7.21 2.82 -3.44
C ALA A 133 6.98 2.86 -4.96
N LEU A 134 5.78 3.21 -5.44
CA LEU A 134 5.48 3.42 -6.85
C LEU A 134 5.98 4.78 -7.36
N GLU A 135 6.17 5.78 -6.48
CA GLU A 135 6.61 7.11 -6.85
C GLU A 135 7.95 7.04 -7.59
N LEU A 136 7.97 7.58 -8.82
CA LEU A 136 9.12 7.42 -9.70
C LEU A 136 10.31 8.25 -9.23
N ASN A 137 11.50 7.65 -9.32
CA ASN A 137 12.76 8.34 -9.10
C ASN A 137 13.06 9.27 -10.28
N PRO A 138 13.21 10.59 -10.07
CA PRO A 138 13.49 11.53 -11.15
C PRO A 138 14.75 11.21 -11.96
N ASP A 139 15.79 10.69 -11.29
CA ASP A 139 17.04 10.30 -11.96
C ASP A 139 16.82 9.09 -12.88
N TRP A 140 15.94 8.15 -12.46
CA TRP A 140 15.54 7.02 -13.29
C TRP A 140 14.68 7.48 -14.48
N VAL A 141 13.74 8.40 -14.27
CA VAL A 141 12.89 8.95 -15.34
C VAL A 141 13.75 9.57 -16.43
N GLN A 142 14.74 10.38 -16.06
CA GLN A 142 15.65 10.98 -17.04
C GLN A 142 16.39 9.90 -17.85
N GLN A 143 16.88 8.85 -17.21
CA GLN A 143 17.56 7.75 -17.92
C GLN A 143 16.60 6.97 -18.82
N ALA A 144 15.36 6.75 -18.39
CA ALA A 144 14.34 6.07 -19.16
C ALA A 144 13.98 6.84 -20.45
N GLU A 145 13.84 8.17 -20.34
CA GLU A 145 13.62 9.05 -21.50
C GLU A 145 14.81 9.00 -22.49
N GLU A 146 16.03 8.97 -21.99
CA GLU A 146 17.25 8.86 -22.82
C GLU A 146 17.34 7.49 -23.53
N GLU A 147 16.90 6.39 -22.89
CA GLU A 147 17.02 5.03 -23.42
C GLU A 147 15.84 4.62 -24.30
N TRP A 148 14.60 4.97 -23.88
CA TRP A 148 13.38 4.49 -24.55
C TRP A 148 12.53 5.62 -25.17
N GLY A 149 12.90 6.91 -24.98
CA GLY A 149 12.12 8.05 -25.46
C GLY A 149 11.04 8.52 -24.48
N ASP A 150 10.28 9.56 -24.92
CA ASP A 150 9.37 10.31 -24.03
C ASP A 150 8.03 9.61 -23.78
N ASP A 151 7.71 8.47 -24.43
CA ASP A 151 6.43 7.78 -24.22
C ASP A 151 6.59 6.67 -23.17
N PRO A 152 5.96 6.80 -21.99
CA PRO A 152 6.03 5.78 -20.94
C PRO A 152 5.45 4.40 -21.30
N GLU A 153 4.73 4.27 -22.42
CA GLU A 153 4.27 2.96 -22.93
C GLU A 153 5.44 2.08 -23.40
N ASP A 154 6.51 2.70 -23.86
CA ASP A 154 7.69 2.00 -24.33
C ASP A 154 8.69 1.68 -23.21
N TRP A 155 8.45 2.15 -21.97
CA TRP A 155 9.37 1.98 -20.86
C TRP A 155 9.29 0.60 -20.23
N THR A 156 10.46 0.06 -19.88
CA THR A 156 10.60 -1.12 -19.04
C THR A 156 10.95 -0.71 -17.62
N PHE A 157 10.09 -0.99 -16.65
CA PHE A 157 10.26 -0.54 -15.27
C PHE A 157 11.24 -1.43 -14.48
N GLU A 158 12.48 -1.44 -14.94
CA GLU A 158 13.63 -2.07 -14.29
C GLU A 158 14.68 -1.03 -13.91
N SER A 159 15.59 -1.35 -12.98
CA SER A 159 16.66 -0.43 -12.62
C SER A 159 17.62 -0.22 -13.79
N ILE A 160 17.97 1.04 -14.09
CA ILE A 160 18.92 1.41 -15.12
C ILE A 160 20.23 1.81 -14.44
N GLU A 161 21.35 1.16 -14.77
CA GLU A 161 22.69 1.44 -14.22
C GLU A 161 22.75 1.50 -12.68
N GLY A 162 21.86 0.76 -12.00
CA GLY A 162 21.76 0.73 -10.53
C GLY A 162 20.90 1.83 -9.94
N VAL A 163 20.29 2.68 -10.76
CA VAL A 163 19.26 3.65 -10.32
C VAL A 163 17.93 2.93 -10.22
N PRO A 164 17.29 2.90 -9.04
CA PRO A 164 16.01 2.22 -8.87
C PRO A 164 14.87 3.00 -9.51
N VAL A 165 13.84 2.28 -9.99
CA VAL A 165 12.64 2.86 -10.62
C VAL A 165 11.92 3.81 -9.69
N GLY A 166 11.71 3.41 -8.45
CA GLY A 166 10.96 4.19 -7.45
C GLY A 166 11.85 4.80 -6.39
N LEU A 167 11.35 5.82 -5.73
CA LEU A 167 12.01 6.46 -4.58
C LEU A 167 12.09 5.55 -3.36
N GLY A 168 11.26 4.49 -3.33
CA GLY A 168 11.16 3.57 -2.20
C GLY A 168 10.36 4.16 -1.03
N ALA A 169 10.05 3.30 -0.07
CA ALA A 169 9.36 3.68 1.15
C ALA A 169 10.00 2.98 2.36
N HIS A 170 9.98 3.63 3.52
CA HIS A 170 10.59 3.11 4.73
C HIS A 170 9.58 2.91 5.85
N LEU A 171 9.56 1.71 6.44
CA LEU A 171 8.83 1.42 7.66
C LEU A 171 9.80 1.32 8.85
N VAL A 172 9.61 2.21 9.83
CA VAL A 172 10.42 2.22 11.05
C VAL A 172 9.69 1.50 12.16
N THR A 173 10.34 0.53 12.77
CA THR A 173 9.83 -0.24 13.91
C THR A 173 10.64 0.06 15.18
N VAL A 174 10.13 -0.40 16.34
CA VAL A 174 10.73 -0.09 17.63
C VAL A 174 12.06 -0.86 17.89
N ASN A 175 12.30 -1.97 17.17
CA ASN A 175 13.53 -2.76 17.29
C ASN A 175 13.78 -3.65 16.05
N ASP A 176 15.01 -4.19 15.96
CA ASP A 176 15.46 -5.03 14.85
C ASP A 176 14.69 -6.35 14.70
N TYR A 177 14.21 -6.91 15.80
CA TYR A 177 13.40 -8.13 15.75
C TYR A 177 12.10 -7.89 15.00
N LEU A 178 11.38 -6.81 15.33
CA LEU A 178 10.13 -6.45 14.64
C LEU A 178 10.40 -6.05 13.19
N ALA A 179 11.47 -5.32 12.93
CA ALA A 179 11.84 -4.97 11.55
C ALA A 179 12.01 -6.23 10.68
N ARG A 180 12.78 -7.20 11.18
CA ARG A 180 13.00 -8.48 10.47
C ARG A 180 11.73 -9.30 10.34
N ARG A 181 10.96 -9.44 11.42
CA ARG A 181 9.69 -10.19 11.40
C ARG A 181 8.72 -9.60 10.40
N ASP A 182 8.51 -8.30 10.46
CA ASP A 182 7.52 -7.62 9.62
C ASP A 182 7.95 -7.60 8.15
N ALA A 183 9.24 -7.43 7.87
CA ALA A 183 9.78 -7.54 6.50
C ALA A 183 9.57 -8.96 5.93
N GLN A 184 9.87 -10.00 6.71
CA GLN A 184 9.66 -11.38 6.27
C GLN A 184 8.18 -11.75 6.14
N TRP A 185 7.33 -11.19 6.98
CA TRP A 185 5.90 -11.53 6.98
C TRP A 185 5.15 -10.82 5.86
N MET A 186 5.43 -9.53 5.64
CA MET A 186 4.75 -8.72 4.61
C MET A 186 5.46 -8.75 3.24
N GLY A 187 6.74 -9.14 3.21
CA GLY A 187 7.57 -9.18 1.98
C GLY A 187 6.90 -9.84 0.79
N PRO A 188 6.30 -11.04 0.95
CA PRO A 188 5.65 -11.74 -0.16
C PRO A 188 4.50 -10.98 -0.83
N VAL A 189 3.87 -10.02 -0.14
CA VAL A 189 2.85 -9.14 -0.77
C VAL A 189 3.51 -8.20 -1.79
N TYR A 190 4.66 -7.62 -1.44
CA TYR A 190 5.41 -6.75 -2.34
C TYR A 190 6.04 -7.54 -3.48
N GLU A 191 6.67 -8.68 -3.17
CA GLU A 191 7.26 -9.59 -4.16
C GLU A 191 6.21 -10.06 -5.18
N TYR A 192 4.99 -10.36 -4.74
CA TYR A 192 3.89 -10.73 -5.63
C TYR A 192 3.56 -9.61 -6.63
N LEU A 193 3.70 -8.37 -6.22
CA LEU A 193 3.43 -7.18 -7.02
C LEU A 193 4.67 -6.62 -7.76
N GLY A 194 5.82 -7.30 -7.68
CA GLY A 194 7.04 -6.93 -8.41
C GLY A 194 7.85 -5.79 -7.79
N LEU A 195 7.78 -5.66 -6.43
CA LEU A 195 8.60 -4.71 -5.67
C LEU A 195 9.66 -5.43 -4.84
#